data_161d9e414b9195d31c20a803f4a4b90b
#
_entry.id   161d9e414b9195d31c20a803f4a4b90b
#
_cell.length_a   1.000
_cell.length_b   1.000
_cell.length_c   1.000
_cell.angle_alpha   90.00
_cell.angle_beta   90.00
_cell.angle_gamma   90.00
#
_symmetry.space_group_name_H-M   'P 1'
#
loop_
_entity.id
_entity.type
_entity.pdbx_description
1 polymer ?
#
loop_
_entity_poly.entity_id
_entity_poly.type
_entity_poly.pdbx_seq_one_letter_code
_entity_poly.pdbx_strand_id
1 'polypeptide(L)'
;MEKTFAMISLGCAKNLVNSEQMLYLMSEAGYTLVPDPEGADLAIVNTCGFIDAAKSEAIDNILEMAQLKKAGKLGGLIVTGCLAERYKDSIMSEMPEIDAVLGVGSFGEIVSAADAVMTGRCTSAFGDNSAPVDEIPRVVSTGPGWAYLRIAEGCNNFCAFCAIPFIRGRYRSRDMENIIEEARDLAAHGVKELIVIAQDITRYGTDLYGKRCLAELCRRLSEIDGIEWIRLHYLYVDQFDEELIDEIANNPKIVKYLDIPIQHINDHILKIMNRRGTGEDIRVLFKKLRERIPGLVIRTSLIAGLPGEGEAEFEELCEFLKEARIERVGVFPFSPEEGTPAAKMEHVDEEEAQRRADLIMELQATIMDEFCQGFCGKTIRVLCEGYDEEAGMLYGRSYADSPDIDGQVFFKGSCRDGDMTSVRILEADDGILYGEEI
;
A
#
# COMPACT_ATOMS: atom_id res chain seq x y z
N MET A 1 -31.69 -15.86 -13.63
CA MET A 1 -31.08 -14.55 -13.93
C MET A 1 -29.64 -14.63 -13.44
N GLU A 2 -28.75 -14.09 -14.21
CA GLU A 2 -27.35 -13.93 -13.83
C GLU A 2 -27.29 -13.00 -12.62
N LYS A 3 -26.58 -13.38 -11.54
CA LYS A 3 -26.43 -12.55 -10.34
C LYS A 3 -25.26 -11.60 -10.60
N THR A 4 -25.47 -10.31 -10.48
CA THR A 4 -24.46 -9.29 -10.74
C THR A 4 -23.99 -8.57 -9.48
N PHE A 5 -22.74 -8.15 -9.45
CA PHE A 5 -22.21 -7.33 -8.38
C PHE A 5 -21.21 -6.29 -8.87
N ALA A 6 -21.14 -5.15 -8.19
CA ALA A 6 -20.10 -4.16 -8.34
C ALA A 6 -19.16 -4.18 -7.13
N MET A 7 -17.86 -3.90 -7.34
CA MET A 7 -16.84 -3.85 -6.29
C MET A 7 -16.23 -2.46 -6.23
N ILE A 8 -16.35 -1.81 -5.10
CA ILE A 8 -15.68 -0.54 -4.78
C ILE A 8 -14.54 -0.87 -3.79
N SER A 9 -13.29 -0.75 -4.25
CA SER A 9 -12.12 -1.07 -3.45
C SER A 9 -11.40 0.20 -3.04
N LEU A 10 -11.42 0.53 -1.75
CA LEU A 10 -10.82 1.74 -1.19
C LEU A 10 -9.59 1.42 -0.34
N GLY A 11 -8.71 2.38 -0.20
CA GLY A 11 -7.57 2.35 0.71
C GLY A 11 -6.30 1.74 0.12
N CYS A 12 -5.60 0.92 0.87
CA CYS A 12 -4.21 0.52 0.59
C CYS A 12 -4.09 -0.81 -0.17
N ALA A 13 -2.87 -1.11 -0.65
CA ALA A 13 -2.52 -2.36 -1.34
C ALA A 13 -2.98 -3.65 -0.61
N LYS A 14 -2.94 -3.68 0.75
CA LYS A 14 -3.43 -4.85 1.51
C LYS A 14 -4.94 -5.02 1.39
N ASN A 15 -5.66 -3.90 1.32
CA ASN A 15 -7.11 -3.90 1.13
C ASN A 15 -7.48 -4.33 -0.31
N LEU A 16 -6.68 -3.88 -1.29
CA LEU A 16 -6.85 -4.30 -2.69
C LEU A 16 -6.70 -5.82 -2.84
N VAL A 17 -5.66 -6.43 -2.23
CA VAL A 17 -5.50 -7.90 -2.23
C VAL A 17 -6.72 -8.61 -1.63
N ASN A 18 -7.35 -8.05 -0.56
CA ASN A 18 -8.60 -8.62 -0.05
C ASN A 18 -9.75 -8.47 -1.06
N SER A 19 -9.87 -7.34 -1.76
CA SER A 19 -10.88 -7.18 -2.84
C SER A 19 -10.68 -8.21 -3.94
N GLU A 20 -9.45 -8.44 -4.40
CA GLU A 20 -9.10 -9.41 -5.43
C GLU A 20 -9.45 -10.86 -5.01
N GLN A 21 -9.25 -11.20 -3.72
CA GLN A 21 -9.68 -12.47 -3.16
C GLN A 21 -11.21 -12.60 -3.13
N MET A 22 -11.93 -11.53 -2.75
CA MET A 22 -13.40 -11.51 -2.79
C MET A 22 -13.94 -11.59 -4.22
N LEU A 23 -13.30 -10.92 -5.20
CA LEU A 23 -13.63 -11.05 -6.62
C LEU A 23 -13.55 -12.50 -7.08
N TYR A 24 -12.49 -13.22 -6.72
CA TYR A 24 -12.35 -14.64 -7.03
C TYR A 24 -13.48 -15.46 -6.43
N LEU A 25 -13.74 -15.32 -5.12
CA LEU A 25 -14.81 -16.08 -4.44
C LEU A 25 -16.20 -15.83 -5.04
N MET A 26 -16.52 -14.57 -5.36
CA MET A 26 -17.80 -14.20 -5.96
C MET A 26 -17.94 -14.77 -7.37
N SER A 27 -16.88 -14.73 -8.17
CA SER A 27 -16.87 -15.31 -9.53
C SER A 27 -17.06 -16.83 -9.51
N GLU A 28 -16.35 -17.54 -8.61
CA GLU A 28 -16.52 -18.99 -8.43
C GLU A 28 -17.93 -19.38 -7.96
N ALA A 29 -18.58 -18.50 -7.22
CA ALA A 29 -19.97 -18.69 -6.79
C ALA A 29 -21.02 -18.34 -7.88
N GLY A 30 -20.56 -17.95 -9.08
CA GLY A 30 -21.43 -17.65 -10.23
C GLY A 30 -22.02 -16.24 -10.22
N TYR A 31 -21.40 -15.30 -9.48
CA TYR A 31 -21.71 -13.88 -9.59
C TYR A 31 -20.86 -13.24 -10.70
N THR A 32 -21.46 -12.33 -11.47
CA THR A 32 -20.78 -11.61 -12.55
C THR A 32 -20.44 -10.19 -12.09
N LEU A 33 -19.14 -9.81 -12.19
CA LEU A 33 -18.69 -8.45 -11.91
C LEU A 33 -19.19 -7.50 -13.00
N VAL A 34 -19.77 -6.37 -12.58
CA VAL A 34 -20.16 -5.27 -13.46
C VAL A 34 -19.43 -3.97 -13.06
N PRO A 35 -19.06 -3.10 -14.01
CA PRO A 35 -18.32 -1.89 -13.71
C PRO A 35 -19.18 -0.81 -13.04
N ASP A 36 -20.49 -0.79 -13.32
CA ASP A 36 -21.42 0.21 -12.80
C ASP A 36 -22.29 -0.42 -11.71
N PRO A 37 -22.33 0.15 -10.49
CA PRO A 37 -23.24 -0.32 -9.45
C PRO A 37 -24.72 -0.04 -9.76
N GLU A 38 -25.03 0.91 -10.66
CA GLU A 38 -26.39 1.17 -11.08
C GLU A 38 -26.94 0.01 -11.92
N GLY A 39 -27.93 -0.67 -11.40
CA GLY A 39 -28.54 -1.86 -12.01
C GLY A 39 -27.94 -3.19 -11.52
N ALA A 40 -26.92 -3.16 -10.69
CA ALA A 40 -26.37 -4.37 -10.07
C ALA A 40 -27.28 -4.94 -8.99
N ASP A 41 -27.24 -6.29 -8.83
CA ASP A 41 -27.95 -6.95 -7.72
C ASP A 41 -27.29 -6.63 -6.36
N LEU A 42 -25.96 -6.46 -6.34
CA LEU A 42 -25.18 -6.16 -5.13
C LEU A 42 -24.08 -5.12 -5.41
N ALA A 43 -23.82 -4.25 -4.43
CA ALA A 43 -22.56 -3.50 -4.33
C ALA A 43 -21.78 -3.96 -3.10
N ILE A 44 -20.48 -4.16 -3.26
CA ILE A 44 -19.54 -4.50 -2.20
C ILE A 44 -18.57 -3.34 -2.06
N VAL A 45 -18.55 -2.67 -0.89
CA VAL A 45 -17.63 -1.58 -0.59
C VAL A 45 -16.58 -2.09 0.40
N ASN A 46 -15.36 -2.29 -0.10
CA ASN A 46 -14.21 -2.64 0.74
C ASN A 46 -13.53 -1.36 1.23
N THR A 47 -13.67 -1.09 2.52
CA THR A 47 -13.44 0.21 3.13
C THR A 47 -12.07 0.36 3.78
N CYS A 48 -11.51 1.57 3.76
CA CYS A 48 -10.40 1.98 4.61
C CYS A 48 -10.91 2.61 5.91
N GLY A 49 -10.21 2.39 7.02
CA GLY A 49 -10.56 2.94 8.34
C GLY A 49 -9.32 3.42 9.09
N PHE A 50 -8.25 3.79 8.36
CA PHE A 50 -6.94 4.08 8.96
C PHE A 50 -6.79 5.55 9.38
N ILE A 51 -7.16 6.51 8.54
CA ILE A 51 -7.10 7.95 8.80
C ILE A 51 -8.45 8.60 8.50
N ASP A 52 -8.72 9.79 9.05
CA ASP A 52 -10.02 10.46 8.93
C ASP A 52 -10.41 10.71 7.48
N ALA A 53 -9.50 11.17 6.63
CA ALA A 53 -9.77 11.37 5.21
C ALA A 53 -10.24 10.08 4.51
N ALA A 54 -9.58 8.95 4.78
CA ALA A 54 -9.97 7.66 4.19
C ALA A 54 -11.28 7.11 4.80
N LYS A 55 -11.61 7.46 6.04
CA LYS A 55 -12.92 7.16 6.64
C LYS A 55 -14.03 7.97 5.98
N SER A 56 -13.80 9.26 5.75
CA SER A 56 -14.76 10.14 5.04
C SER A 56 -15.02 9.61 3.63
N GLU A 57 -13.99 9.30 2.87
CA GLU A 57 -14.10 8.69 1.53
C GLU A 57 -14.94 7.40 1.57
N ALA A 58 -14.67 6.52 2.54
CA ALA A 58 -15.41 5.27 2.68
C ALA A 58 -16.89 5.51 3.01
N ILE A 59 -17.19 6.45 3.91
CA ILE A 59 -18.56 6.83 4.29
C ILE A 59 -19.29 7.44 3.08
N ASP A 60 -18.66 8.33 2.33
CA ASP A 60 -19.25 8.94 1.14
C ASP A 60 -19.63 7.90 0.09
N ASN A 61 -18.74 6.94 -0.19
CA ASN A 61 -19.02 5.82 -1.10
C ASN A 61 -20.18 4.93 -0.59
N ILE A 62 -20.23 4.63 0.71
CA ILE A 62 -21.34 3.87 1.29
C ILE A 62 -22.65 4.62 1.12
N LEU A 63 -22.69 5.94 1.38
CA LEU A 63 -23.87 6.76 1.24
C LEU A 63 -24.34 6.90 -0.21
N GLU A 64 -23.41 6.95 -1.17
CA GLU A 64 -23.74 6.93 -2.60
C GLU A 64 -24.42 5.61 -2.98
N MET A 65 -23.89 4.46 -2.58
CA MET A 65 -24.52 3.15 -2.81
C MET A 65 -25.87 3.03 -2.10
N ALA A 66 -26.00 3.57 -0.90
CA ALA A 66 -27.27 3.64 -0.18
C ALA A 66 -28.33 4.45 -0.92
N GLN A 67 -27.95 5.55 -1.58
CA GLN A 67 -28.86 6.35 -2.43
C GLN A 67 -29.32 5.56 -3.66
N LEU A 68 -28.43 4.85 -4.35
CA LEU A 68 -28.79 3.97 -5.47
C LEU A 68 -29.77 2.88 -5.02
N LYS A 69 -29.53 2.26 -3.88
CA LYS A 69 -30.42 1.27 -3.29
C LYS A 69 -31.80 1.85 -2.96
N LYS A 70 -31.86 3.02 -2.33
CA LYS A 70 -33.10 3.72 -2.01
C LYS A 70 -33.91 4.10 -3.27
N ALA A 71 -33.22 4.41 -4.36
CA ALA A 71 -33.82 4.69 -5.67
C ALA A 71 -34.29 3.42 -6.40
N GLY A 72 -34.07 2.23 -5.86
CA GLY A 72 -34.38 0.94 -6.50
C GLY A 72 -33.46 0.60 -7.68
N LYS A 73 -32.29 1.21 -7.76
CA LYS A 73 -31.29 1.02 -8.81
C LYS A 73 -30.16 0.07 -8.39
N LEU A 74 -30.09 -0.31 -7.13
CA LEU A 74 -29.18 -1.28 -6.55
C LEU A 74 -29.98 -2.25 -5.67
N GLY A 75 -29.70 -3.56 -5.76
CA GLY A 75 -30.45 -4.56 -5.02
C GLY A 75 -30.04 -4.66 -3.55
N GLY A 76 -28.74 -4.73 -3.24
CA GLY A 76 -28.22 -4.84 -1.88
C GLY A 76 -26.85 -4.22 -1.70
N LEU A 77 -26.49 -3.90 -0.46
CA LEU A 77 -25.24 -3.23 -0.08
C LEU A 77 -24.49 -4.03 0.98
N ILE A 78 -23.26 -4.42 0.66
CA ILE A 78 -22.34 -5.12 1.57
C ILE A 78 -21.14 -4.20 1.85
N VAL A 79 -20.79 -4.02 3.13
CA VAL A 79 -19.64 -3.24 3.55
C VAL A 79 -18.63 -4.16 4.22
N THR A 80 -17.37 -4.04 3.86
CA THR A 80 -16.26 -4.83 4.42
C THR A 80 -15.01 -3.98 4.63
N GLY A 81 -13.96 -4.57 5.17
CA GLY A 81 -12.66 -3.95 5.31
C GLY A 81 -12.37 -3.28 6.65
N CYS A 82 -11.41 -2.36 6.66
CA CYS A 82 -10.89 -1.79 7.89
C CYS A 82 -11.88 -0.93 8.67
N LEU A 83 -12.74 -0.17 7.99
CA LEU A 83 -13.79 0.62 8.65
C LEU A 83 -14.82 -0.31 9.29
N ALA A 84 -15.26 -1.33 8.56
CA ALA A 84 -16.19 -2.34 9.05
C ALA A 84 -15.64 -3.05 10.31
N GLU A 85 -14.38 -3.46 10.30
CA GLU A 85 -13.73 -4.08 11.46
C GLU A 85 -13.63 -3.12 12.65
N ARG A 86 -13.31 -1.86 12.40
CA ARG A 86 -13.08 -0.88 13.46
C ARG A 86 -14.35 -0.51 14.22
N TYR A 87 -15.49 -0.39 13.51
CA TYR A 87 -16.76 0.09 14.06
C TYR A 87 -17.81 -1.03 14.25
N LYS A 88 -17.59 -2.20 13.71
CA LYS A 88 -18.40 -3.42 13.95
C LYS A 88 -19.92 -3.16 13.98
N ASP A 89 -20.54 -3.53 15.08
CA ASP A 89 -22.00 -3.44 15.22
C ASP A 89 -22.56 -2.00 15.16
N SER A 90 -21.75 -0.98 15.44
CA SER A 90 -22.20 0.41 15.37
C SER A 90 -22.44 0.87 13.92
N ILE A 91 -21.73 0.33 12.95
CA ILE A 91 -21.87 0.74 11.54
C ILE A 91 -23.27 0.43 10.99
N MET A 92 -23.84 -0.74 11.30
CA MET A 92 -25.21 -1.08 10.87
C MET A 92 -26.28 -0.26 11.61
N SER A 93 -26.02 0.14 12.85
CA SER A 93 -26.97 0.96 13.62
C SER A 93 -27.01 2.40 13.15
N GLU A 94 -25.88 2.95 12.70
CA GLU A 94 -25.75 4.31 12.18
C GLU A 94 -26.12 4.42 10.70
N MET A 95 -25.92 3.33 9.93
CA MET A 95 -26.20 3.23 8.50
C MET A 95 -27.14 2.03 8.21
N PRO A 96 -28.45 2.16 8.50
CA PRO A 96 -29.40 1.06 8.38
C PRO A 96 -29.66 0.62 6.93
N GLU A 97 -29.14 1.32 5.94
CA GLU A 97 -29.21 0.97 4.53
C GLU A 97 -28.28 -0.20 4.17
N ILE A 98 -27.28 -0.50 5.01
CA ILE A 98 -26.33 -1.60 4.80
C ILE A 98 -27.03 -2.92 5.12
N ASP A 99 -26.94 -3.89 4.21
CA ASP A 99 -27.55 -5.23 4.37
C ASP A 99 -26.58 -6.21 5.02
N ALA A 100 -25.28 -6.09 4.74
CA ALA A 100 -24.28 -6.94 5.36
C ALA A 100 -23.00 -6.20 5.71
N VAL A 101 -22.37 -6.57 6.85
CA VAL A 101 -21.07 -6.05 7.28
C VAL A 101 -20.13 -7.21 7.57
N LEU A 102 -18.96 -7.19 6.95
CA LEU A 102 -17.90 -8.18 7.16
C LEU A 102 -16.63 -7.51 7.68
N GLY A 103 -16.11 -7.99 8.80
CA GLY A 103 -14.80 -7.58 9.32
C GLY A 103 -13.63 -8.12 8.46
N VAL A 104 -12.43 -7.63 8.76
CA VAL A 104 -11.18 -8.05 8.06
C VAL A 104 -10.94 -9.56 8.21
N GLY A 105 -11.32 -10.16 9.35
CA GLY A 105 -11.19 -11.60 9.59
C GLY A 105 -12.30 -12.45 8.96
N SER A 106 -13.28 -11.86 8.25
CA SER A 106 -14.43 -12.57 7.69
C SER A 106 -14.68 -12.28 6.22
N PHE A 107 -13.78 -11.63 5.50
CA PHE A 107 -14.00 -11.35 4.08
C PHE A 107 -14.13 -12.63 3.24
N GLY A 108 -13.61 -13.77 3.69
CA GLY A 108 -13.81 -15.09 3.08
C GLY A 108 -15.27 -15.55 3.11
N GLU A 109 -16.13 -14.98 3.96
CA GLU A 109 -17.56 -15.27 4.05
C GLU A 109 -18.42 -14.44 3.06
N ILE A 110 -17.79 -13.73 2.13
CA ILE A 110 -18.46 -12.79 1.22
C ILE A 110 -19.59 -13.43 0.43
N VAL A 111 -19.43 -14.67 -0.04
CA VAL A 111 -20.45 -15.39 -0.79
C VAL A 111 -21.67 -15.69 0.08
N SER A 112 -21.45 -16.14 1.32
CA SER A 112 -22.52 -16.40 2.27
C SER A 112 -23.30 -15.14 2.62
N ALA A 113 -22.59 -14.01 2.79
CA ALA A 113 -23.21 -12.71 3.02
C ALA A 113 -24.02 -12.25 1.78
N ALA A 114 -23.47 -12.40 0.59
CA ALA A 114 -24.14 -12.07 -0.67
C ALA A 114 -25.45 -12.89 -0.84
N ASP A 115 -25.42 -14.20 -0.63
CA ASP A 115 -26.60 -15.05 -0.71
C ASP A 115 -27.65 -14.71 0.38
N ALA A 116 -27.22 -14.26 1.57
CA ALA A 116 -28.15 -13.79 2.59
C ALA A 116 -28.84 -12.50 2.14
N VAL A 117 -28.09 -11.51 1.64
CA VAL A 117 -28.62 -10.23 1.14
C VAL A 117 -29.58 -10.47 -0.04
N MET A 118 -29.22 -11.33 -1.00
CA MET A 118 -30.08 -11.69 -2.13
C MET A 118 -31.42 -12.28 -1.70
N THR A 119 -31.52 -12.87 -0.51
CA THR A 119 -32.76 -13.38 0.08
C THR A 119 -33.45 -12.41 1.04
N GLY A 120 -33.00 -11.15 1.10
CA GLY A 120 -33.56 -10.09 1.94
C GLY A 120 -33.21 -10.22 3.43
N ARG A 121 -32.10 -10.91 3.78
CA ARG A 121 -31.63 -11.06 5.16
C ARG A 121 -30.42 -10.17 5.41
N CYS A 122 -30.48 -9.37 6.47
CA CYS A 122 -29.30 -8.65 6.98
C CYS A 122 -28.40 -9.61 7.77
N THR A 123 -27.07 -9.41 7.66
CA THR A 123 -26.08 -10.23 8.35
C THR A 123 -24.83 -9.44 8.73
N SER A 124 -24.11 -9.90 9.74
CA SER A 124 -22.76 -9.40 10.07
C SER A 124 -21.87 -10.57 10.50
N ALA A 125 -20.59 -10.48 10.15
CA ALA A 125 -19.59 -11.44 10.58
C ALA A 125 -18.25 -10.73 10.89
N PHE A 126 -17.67 -11.08 12.04
CA PHE A 126 -16.39 -10.55 12.51
C PHE A 126 -15.56 -11.74 12.99
N GLY A 127 -14.63 -12.18 12.15
CA GLY A 127 -13.75 -13.31 12.43
C GLY A 127 -12.65 -13.00 13.44
N ASP A 128 -11.85 -14.00 13.71
CA ASP A 128 -10.71 -13.89 14.58
C ASP A 128 -9.49 -13.33 13.82
N ASN A 129 -9.16 -12.06 14.07
CA ASN A 129 -7.98 -11.38 13.50
C ASN A 129 -6.64 -11.94 14.07
N SER A 130 -6.65 -12.97 14.91
CA SER A 130 -5.45 -13.72 15.34
C SER A 130 -5.28 -15.05 14.60
N ALA A 131 -6.28 -15.49 13.85
CA ALA A 131 -6.21 -16.70 13.04
C ALA A 131 -5.11 -16.59 11.95
N PRO A 132 -4.55 -17.72 11.49
CA PRO A 132 -3.67 -17.72 10.31
C PRO A 132 -4.28 -16.97 9.13
N VAL A 133 -3.44 -16.44 8.27
CA VAL A 133 -3.90 -15.72 7.06
C VAL A 133 -4.51 -16.73 6.08
N ASP A 134 -5.71 -16.43 5.59
CA ASP A 134 -6.38 -17.28 4.61
C ASP A 134 -5.64 -17.28 3.26
N GLU A 135 -5.39 -18.48 2.74
CA GLU A 135 -4.76 -18.71 1.44
C GLU A 135 -5.83 -18.85 0.34
N ILE A 136 -6.46 -17.74 -0.01
CA ILE A 136 -7.52 -17.66 -1.02
C ILE A 136 -6.89 -17.19 -2.33
N PRO A 137 -7.15 -17.88 -3.47
CA PRO A 137 -6.79 -17.37 -4.80
C PRO A 137 -7.43 -16.01 -5.08
N ARG A 138 -6.93 -15.30 -6.09
CA ARG A 138 -7.43 -13.96 -6.40
C ARG A 138 -7.49 -13.66 -7.89
N VAL A 139 -8.33 -12.74 -8.26
CA VAL A 139 -8.38 -12.11 -9.58
C VAL A 139 -7.56 -10.83 -9.50
N VAL A 140 -6.43 -10.78 -10.20
CA VAL A 140 -5.55 -9.61 -10.20
C VAL A 140 -6.26 -8.44 -10.89
N SER A 141 -6.33 -7.31 -10.21
CA SER A 141 -7.00 -6.08 -10.69
C SER A 141 -6.04 -4.91 -10.89
N THR A 142 -4.76 -5.10 -10.59
CA THR A 142 -3.71 -4.11 -10.87
C THR A 142 -3.48 -3.93 -12.37
N GLY A 143 -2.76 -2.88 -12.74
CA GLY A 143 -2.35 -2.63 -14.12
C GLY A 143 -1.51 -3.78 -14.72
N PRO A 144 -1.28 -3.75 -16.02
CA PRO A 144 -0.57 -4.82 -16.71
C PRO A 144 0.87 -4.98 -16.21
N GLY A 145 1.27 -6.24 -16.07
CA GLY A 145 2.65 -6.62 -15.78
C GLY A 145 3.11 -6.51 -14.32
N TRP A 146 2.27 -6.10 -13.37
CA TRP A 146 2.65 -6.03 -11.96
C TRP A 146 1.53 -6.47 -11.01
N ALA A 147 1.90 -6.91 -9.81
CA ALA A 147 0.94 -7.26 -8.76
C ALA A 147 1.54 -7.07 -7.37
N TYR A 148 0.68 -6.77 -6.40
CA TYR A 148 1.07 -6.85 -5.00
C TYR A 148 1.17 -8.31 -4.56
N LEU A 149 2.19 -8.62 -3.75
CA LEU A 149 2.37 -9.93 -3.12
C LEU A 149 2.38 -9.75 -1.60
N ARG A 150 1.26 -10.04 -0.96
CA ARG A 150 1.13 -9.92 0.49
C ARG A 150 1.78 -11.12 1.17
N ILE A 151 2.78 -10.88 2.03
CA ILE A 151 3.55 -11.93 2.71
C ILE A 151 3.19 -12.11 4.19
N ALA A 152 2.49 -11.15 4.78
CA ALA A 152 2.04 -11.20 6.17
C ALA A 152 0.85 -10.26 6.38
N GLU A 153 0.17 -10.40 7.52
CA GLU A 153 -0.95 -9.57 7.95
C GLU A 153 -0.78 -9.15 9.41
N GLY A 154 -1.29 -7.95 9.77
CA GLY A 154 -1.22 -7.41 11.11
C GLY A 154 0.14 -6.80 11.47
N CYS A 155 0.27 -6.22 12.68
CA CYS A 155 1.48 -5.51 13.08
C CYS A 155 1.72 -5.58 14.58
N ASN A 156 2.99 -5.76 14.99
CA ASN A 156 3.42 -5.81 16.40
C ASN A 156 4.23 -4.55 16.81
N ASN A 157 4.26 -3.50 15.98
CA ASN A 157 5.05 -2.31 16.32
C ASN A 157 4.34 -1.38 17.31
N PHE A 158 2.99 -1.35 17.30
CA PHE A 158 2.20 -0.54 18.24
C PHE A 158 2.63 0.92 18.32
N CYS A 159 2.93 1.53 17.17
CA CYS A 159 3.19 2.96 17.10
C CYS A 159 2.01 3.73 17.71
N ALA A 160 2.30 4.78 18.52
CA ALA A 160 1.28 5.45 19.33
C ALA A 160 0.16 6.12 18.50
N PHE A 161 0.41 6.43 17.24
CA PHE A 161 -0.55 7.02 16.31
C PHE A 161 -1.35 6.01 15.48
N CYS A 162 -1.05 4.71 15.56
CA CYS A 162 -1.50 3.72 14.59
C CYS A 162 -2.58 2.79 15.14
N ALA A 163 -3.73 2.73 14.46
CA ALA A 163 -4.84 1.86 14.79
C ALA A 163 -4.71 0.43 14.20
N ILE A 164 -3.74 0.15 13.35
CA ILE A 164 -3.62 -1.13 12.62
C ILE A 164 -3.60 -2.37 13.53
N PRO A 165 -2.87 -2.42 14.68
CA PRO A 165 -2.90 -3.59 15.54
C PRO A 165 -4.28 -3.92 16.09
N PHE A 166 -5.17 -2.93 16.21
CA PHE A 166 -6.54 -3.10 16.67
C PHE A 166 -7.50 -3.51 15.56
N ILE A 167 -7.20 -3.13 14.30
CA ILE A 167 -8.02 -3.43 13.13
C ILE A 167 -7.61 -4.78 12.52
N ARG A 168 -6.30 -4.99 12.25
CA ARG A 168 -5.79 -6.15 11.52
C ARG A 168 -5.10 -7.19 12.40
N GLY A 169 -5.09 -6.95 13.72
CA GLY A 169 -4.55 -7.89 14.73
C GLY A 169 -3.03 -7.92 14.78
N ARG A 170 -2.52 -8.94 15.47
CA ARG A 170 -1.10 -9.22 15.62
C ARG A 170 -0.48 -9.67 14.30
N TYR A 171 0.83 -9.49 14.21
CA TYR A 171 1.60 -9.91 13.03
C TYR A 171 1.53 -11.42 12.80
N ARG A 172 1.19 -11.82 11.59
CA ARG A 172 1.08 -13.21 11.14
C ARG A 172 1.69 -13.35 9.76
N SER A 173 2.79 -14.12 9.65
CA SER A 173 3.41 -14.46 8.39
C SER A 173 2.56 -15.49 7.64
N ARG A 174 2.52 -15.39 6.33
CA ARG A 174 2.05 -16.48 5.46
C ARG A 174 3.16 -17.52 5.29
N ASP A 175 2.77 -18.76 5.01
CA ASP A 175 3.71 -19.81 4.69
C ASP A 175 4.50 -19.49 3.42
N MET A 176 5.82 -19.77 3.44
CA MET A 176 6.71 -19.42 2.32
C MET A 176 6.34 -20.15 1.04
N GLU A 177 5.94 -21.44 1.13
CA GLU A 177 5.60 -22.23 -0.05
C GLU A 177 4.33 -21.67 -0.71
N ASN A 178 3.33 -21.28 0.07
CA ASN A 178 2.10 -20.68 -0.45
C ASN A 178 2.38 -19.33 -1.15
N ILE A 179 3.28 -18.52 -0.60
CA ILE A 179 3.71 -17.26 -1.24
C ILE A 179 4.41 -17.53 -2.58
N ILE A 180 5.29 -18.53 -2.61
CA ILE A 180 6.02 -18.90 -3.83
C ILE A 180 5.07 -19.49 -4.88
N GLU A 181 4.08 -20.27 -4.47
CA GLU A 181 3.05 -20.80 -5.37
C GLU A 181 2.21 -19.68 -6.00
N GLU A 182 1.72 -18.74 -5.18
CA GLU A 182 1.03 -17.55 -5.68
C GLU A 182 1.91 -16.74 -6.64
N ALA A 183 3.18 -16.52 -6.31
CA ALA A 183 4.09 -15.77 -7.17
C ALA A 183 4.34 -16.46 -8.51
N ARG A 184 4.38 -17.80 -8.56
CA ARG A 184 4.45 -18.57 -9.81
C ARG A 184 3.19 -18.44 -10.64
N ASP A 185 2.03 -18.48 -10.00
CA ASP A 185 0.76 -18.28 -10.68
C ASP A 185 0.67 -16.88 -11.28
N LEU A 186 1.04 -15.84 -10.54
CA LEU A 186 1.12 -14.46 -11.03
C LEU A 186 2.07 -14.35 -12.24
N ALA A 187 3.24 -14.96 -12.19
CA ALA A 187 4.20 -14.97 -13.29
C ALA A 187 3.63 -15.67 -14.53
N ALA A 188 2.93 -16.81 -14.35
CA ALA A 188 2.28 -17.54 -15.44
C ALA A 188 1.17 -16.72 -16.11
N HIS A 189 0.57 -15.77 -15.40
CA HIS A 189 -0.42 -14.82 -15.93
C HIS A 189 0.19 -13.50 -16.43
N GLY A 190 1.52 -13.43 -16.57
CA GLY A 190 2.21 -12.31 -17.22
C GLY A 190 2.69 -11.20 -16.28
N VAL A 191 2.58 -11.39 -14.97
CA VAL A 191 3.17 -10.46 -14.01
C VAL A 191 4.70 -10.53 -14.08
N LYS A 192 5.35 -9.39 -14.22
CA LYS A 192 6.81 -9.20 -14.29
C LYS A 192 7.37 -8.51 -13.04
N GLU A 193 6.57 -7.68 -12.38
CA GLU A 193 6.95 -7.02 -11.13
C GLU A 193 6.09 -7.52 -9.97
N LEU A 194 6.74 -8.06 -8.93
CA LEU A 194 6.12 -8.35 -7.65
C LEU A 194 6.42 -7.23 -6.66
N ILE A 195 5.38 -6.63 -6.10
CA ILE A 195 5.50 -5.64 -5.03
C ILE A 195 5.17 -6.34 -3.72
N VAL A 196 6.21 -6.64 -2.95
CA VAL A 196 6.12 -7.37 -1.69
C VAL A 196 5.61 -6.44 -0.60
N ILE A 197 4.48 -6.80 0.00
CA ILE A 197 3.78 -5.98 0.99
C ILE A 197 3.39 -6.76 2.26
N ALA A 198 3.41 -6.03 3.37
CA ALA A 198 2.74 -6.32 4.64
C ALA A 198 2.58 -4.98 5.38
N GLN A 199 2.25 -4.99 6.67
CA GLN A 199 2.38 -3.81 7.52
C GLN A 199 3.84 -3.57 7.95
N ASP A 200 4.65 -4.64 7.93
CA ASP A 200 6.10 -4.64 8.20
C ASP A 200 6.69 -5.91 7.56
N ILE A 201 7.29 -5.80 6.38
CA ILE A 201 7.86 -6.97 5.69
C ILE A 201 9.16 -7.46 6.31
N THR A 202 9.89 -6.59 7.03
CA THR A 202 11.19 -6.93 7.62
C THR A 202 11.11 -7.99 8.72
N ARG A 203 9.91 -8.18 9.32
CA ARG A 203 9.66 -9.20 10.34
C ARG A 203 9.25 -10.56 9.79
N TYR A 204 9.12 -10.70 8.48
CA TYR A 204 8.65 -11.93 7.87
C TYR A 204 9.38 -13.16 8.40
N GLY A 205 8.61 -14.15 8.83
CA GLY A 205 9.08 -15.42 9.36
C GLY A 205 9.35 -15.46 10.87
N THR A 206 9.40 -14.31 11.56
CA THR A 206 9.76 -14.28 12.99
C THR A 206 8.78 -15.01 13.89
N ASP A 207 7.49 -14.98 13.56
CA ASP A 207 6.41 -15.66 14.27
C ASP A 207 6.27 -17.13 13.83
N LEU A 208 6.43 -17.41 12.54
CA LEU A 208 6.20 -18.74 11.96
C LEU A 208 7.44 -19.64 12.01
N TYR A 209 8.64 -19.10 11.74
CA TYR A 209 9.89 -19.85 11.63
C TYR A 209 10.89 -19.53 12.75
N GLY A 210 10.57 -18.60 13.66
CA GLY A 210 11.46 -18.19 14.75
C GLY A 210 12.69 -17.38 14.32
N LYS A 211 12.77 -16.99 13.04
CA LYS A 211 13.86 -16.18 12.45
C LYS A 211 13.31 -15.25 11.38
N ARG A 212 14.05 -14.21 11.04
CA ARG A 212 13.75 -13.39 9.87
C ARG A 212 14.03 -14.17 8.59
N CYS A 213 13.10 -14.17 7.65
CA CYS A 213 13.18 -14.95 6.41
C CYS A 213 12.97 -14.11 5.15
N LEU A 214 12.97 -12.76 5.25
CA LEU A 214 12.72 -11.91 4.08
C LEU A 214 13.81 -12.08 2.99
N ALA A 215 15.08 -12.15 3.37
CA ALA A 215 16.17 -12.39 2.43
C ALA A 215 16.04 -13.76 1.71
N GLU A 216 15.69 -14.80 2.46
CA GLU A 216 15.44 -16.14 1.91
C GLU A 216 14.24 -16.13 0.95
N LEU A 217 13.15 -15.47 1.33
CA LEU A 217 11.97 -15.31 0.46
C LEU A 217 12.33 -14.58 -0.83
N CYS A 218 13.01 -13.44 -0.74
CA CYS A 218 13.44 -12.68 -1.93
C CYS A 218 14.29 -13.51 -2.89
N ARG A 219 15.22 -14.30 -2.37
CA ARG A 219 16.05 -15.22 -3.15
C ARG A 219 15.21 -16.23 -3.91
N ARG A 220 14.24 -16.85 -3.23
CA ARG A 220 13.34 -17.83 -3.87
C ARG A 220 12.38 -17.19 -4.87
N LEU A 221 11.87 -16.00 -4.60
CA LEU A 221 11.06 -15.24 -5.56
C LEU A 221 11.86 -14.91 -6.83
N SER A 222 13.15 -14.59 -6.69
CA SER A 222 14.01 -14.28 -7.83
C SER A 222 14.33 -15.49 -8.74
N GLU A 223 14.14 -16.71 -8.24
CA GLU A 223 14.30 -17.94 -9.03
C GLU A 223 13.09 -18.22 -9.94
N ILE A 224 11.99 -17.48 -9.78
CA ILE A 224 10.79 -17.67 -10.60
C ILE A 224 11.01 -17.08 -11.99
N ASP A 225 10.79 -17.92 -13.00
CA ASP A 225 10.82 -17.51 -14.41
C ASP A 225 9.68 -16.54 -14.68
N GLY A 226 9.95 -15.50 -15.48
CA GLY A 226 8.97 -14.45 -15.83
C GLY A 226 8.97 -13.27 -14.86
N ILE A 227 9.34 -13.43 -13.60
CA ILE A 227 9.53 -12.30 -12.69
C ILE A 227 10.85 -11.59 -13.02
N GLU A 228 10.77 -10.30 -13.27
CA GLU A 228 11.90 -9.45 -13.62
C GLU A 228 12.23 -8.44 -12.52
N TRP A 229 11.22 -7.99 -11.76
CA TRP A 229 11.34 -7.04 -10.67
C TRP A 229 10.67 -7.53 -9.38
N ILE A 230 11.35 -7.31 -8.27
CA ILE A 230 10.85 -7.50 -6.91
C ILE A 230 11.06 -6.19 -6.18
N ARG A 231 9.95 -5.53 -5.80
CA ARG A 231 9.96 -4.26 -5.06
C ARG A 231 9.56 -4.52 -3.62
N LEU A 232 10.26 -3.87 -2.68
CA LEU A 232 10.05 -4.06 -1.24
C LEU A 232 9.44 -2.82 -0.62
N HIS A 233 8.23 -2.96 -0.06
CA HIS A 233 7.50 -1.89 0.61
C HIS A 233 7.34 -2.15 2.11
N TYR A 234 7.28 -1.08 2.91
CA TYR A 234 7.02 -1.14 4.36
C TYR A 234 8.11 -1.85 5.16
N LEU A 235 9.37 -1.41 4.96
CA LEU A 235 10.52 -1.87 5.75
C LEU A 235 10.68 -1.02 7.02
N TYR A 236 11.18 -1.63 8.08
CA TYR A 236 11.44 -0.95 9.36
C TYR A 236 12.93 -0.86 9.66
N VAL A 237 13.37 0.32 10.15
CA VAL A 237 14.78 0.68 10.42
C VAL A 237 15.48 -0.32 11.33
N ASP A 238 14.82 -0.74 12.41
CA ASP A 238 15.38 -1.62 13.46
C ASP A 238 15.49 -3.10 13.05
N GLN A 239 15.10 -3.46 11.83
CA GLN A 239 15.01 -4.86 11.41
C GLN A 239 15.95 -5.25 10.26
N PHE A 240 16.75 -4.32 9.75
CA PHE A 240 17.75 -4.64 8.74
C PHE A 240 18.91 -5.44 9.34
N ASP A 241 19.26 -6.54 8.70
CA ASP A 241 20.47 -7.31 8.98
C ASP A 241 21.37 -7.40 7.73
N GLU A 242 22.57 -7.94 7.91
CA GLU A 242 23.56 -8.01 6.82
C GLU A 242 23.05 -8.91 5.69
N GLU A 243 22.36 -10.01 6.01
CA GLU A 243 21.84 -10.93 4.99
C GLU A 243 20.83 -10.22 4.07
N LEU A 244 19.92 -9.45 4.64
CA LEU A 244 18.94 -8.70 3.86
C LEU A 244 19.60 -7.61 3.00
N ILE A 245 20.56 -6.86 3.57
CA ILE A 245 21.29 -5.82 2.83
C ILE A 245 22.07 -6.44 1.67
N ASP A 246 22.74 -7.56 1.91
CA ASP A 246 23.50 -8.28 0.88
C ASP A 246 22.60 -8.82 -0.22
N GLU A 247 21.45 -9.38 0.14
CA GLU A 247 20.46 -9.85 -0.82
C GLU A 247 19.94 -8.71 -1.70
N ILE A 248 19.55 -7.58 -1.09
CA ILE A 248 19.09 -6.40 -1.85
C ILE A 248 20.20 -5.86 -2.76
N ALA A 249 21.45 -5.79 -2.27
CA ALA A 249 22.56 -5.26 -3.03
C ALA A 249 22.91 -6.13 -4.27
N ASN A 250 22.93 -7.44 -4.09
CA ASN A 250 23.49 -8.38 -5.08
C ASN A 250 22.44 -9.05 -5.98
N ASN A 251 21.18 -9.11 -5.56
CA ASN A 251 20.12 -9.71 -6.36
C ASN A 251 19.67 -8.74 -7.47
N PRO A 252 19.85 -9.09 -8.76
CA PRO A 252 19.54 -8.19 -9.88
C PRO A 252 18.03 -7.97 -10.09
N LYS A 253 17.17 -8.88 -9.57
CA LYS A 253 15.71 -8.73 -9.69
C LYS A 253 15.13 -7.85 -8.58
N ILE A 254 15.83 -7.65 -7.46
CA ILE A 254 15.39 -6.71 -6.44
C ILE A 254 15.70 -5.30 -6.93
N VAL A 255 14.65 -4.52 -7.19
CA VAL A 255 14.80 -3.11 -7.59
C VAL A 255 15.46 -2.31 -6.48
N LYS A 256 16.35 -1.38 -6.85
CA LYS A 256 17.08 -0.56 -5.88
C LYS A 256 16.21 0.60 -5.38
N TYR A 257 15.08 0.24 -4.81
CA TYR A 257 14.07 1.11 -4.24
C TYR A 257 13.58 0.50 -2.93
N LEU A 258 13.67 1.24 -1.84
CA LEU A 258 13.26 0.79 -0.51
C LEU A 258 12.30 1.79 0.12
N ASP A 259 11.10 1.35 0.46
CA ASP A 259 10.12 2.13 1.22
C ASP A 259 10.32 1.88 2.72
N ILE A 260 10.88 2.88 3.41
CA ILE A 260 11.25 2.83 4.84
C ILE A 260 10.56 3.99 5.57
N PRO A 261 9.29 3.83 6.00
CA PRO A 261 8.54 4.88 6.69
C PRO A 261 9.15 5.21 8.06
N ILE A 262 9.92 6.29 8.17
CA ILE A 262 10.55 6.70 9.45
C ILE A 262 9.60 7.50 10.34
N GLN A 263 8.66 8.22 9.76
CA GLN A 263 7.66 9.11 10.35
C GLN A 263 8.24 10.41 10.91
N HIS A 264 9.35 10.37 11.63
CA HIS A 264 10.09 11.51 12.15
C HIS A 264 11.56 11.14 12.37
N ILE A 265 12.43 12.13 12.68
CA ILE A 265 13.87 11.92 12.95
C ILE A 265 14.25 12.24 14.40
N ASN A 266 13.51 13.09 15.09
CA ASN A 266 13.82 13.54 16.44
C ASN A 266 13.58 12.42 17.47
N ASP A 267 14.56 12.17 18.34
CA ASP A 267 14.56 11.09 19.33
C ASP A 267 13.40 11.20 20.33
N HIS A 268 13.03 12.41 20.74
CA HIS A 268 11.92 12.62 21.66
C HIS A 268 10.60 12.19 21.00
N ILE A 269 10.35 12.64 19.76
CA ILE A 269 9.15 12.30 18.99
C ILE A 269 9.09 10.80 18.71
N LEU A 270 10.19 10.19 18.26
CA LEU A 270 10.28 8.75 18.02
C LEU A 270 9.91 7.95 19.28
N LYS A 271 10.42 8.37 20.43
CA LYS A 271 10.18 7.71 21.70
C LYS A 271 8.71 7.80 22.15
N ILE A 272 8.10 8.99 22.11
CA ILE A 272 6.70 9.16 22.54
C ILE A 272 5.73 8.51 21.54
N MET A 273 6.11 8.41 20.26
CA MET A 273 5.36 7.68 19.23
C MET A 273 5.61 6.16 19.28
N ASN A 274 6.32 5.65 20.27
CA ASN A 274 6.67 4.23 20.39
C ASN A 274 7.35 3.66 19.13
N ARG A 275 8.16 4.49 18.47
CA ARG A 275 9.03 4.07 17.37
C ARG A 275 10.33 3.51 17.94
N ARG A 276 10.82 2.43 17.34
CA ARG A 276 12.08 1.80 17.75
C ARG A 276 13.25 2.44 17.02
N GLY A 277 14.38 2.56 17.72
CA GLY A 277 15.57 3.22 17.23
C GLY A 277 15.57 4.72 17.50
N THR A 278 16.66 5.35 17.15
CA THR A 278 16.95 6.79 17.31
C THR A 278 17.12 7.44 15.94
N GLY A 279 17.15 8.76 15.92
CA GLY A 279 17.51 9.51 14.71
C GLY A 279 18.92 9.16 14.19
N GLU A 280 19.85 8.85 15.10
CA GLU A 280 21.18 8.39 14.70
C GLU A 280 21.14 7.00 14.06
N ASP A 281 20.33 6.07 14.57
CA ASP A 281 20.15 4.74 13.93
C ASP A 281 19.63 4.87 12.51
N ILE A 282 18.70 5.81 12.27
CA ILE A 282 18.17 6.10 10.93
C ILE A 282 19.28 6.64 10.01
N ARG A 283 20.06 7.63 10.48
CA ARG A 283 21.18 8.22 9.72
C ARG A 283 22.23 7.15 9.36
N VAL A 284 22.61 6.35 10.33
CA VAL A 284 23.59 5.26 10.15
C VAL A 284 23.09 4.22 9.15
N LEU A 285 21.81 3.81 9.27
CA LEU A 285 21.22 2.85 8.32
C LEU A 285 21.20 3.42 6.90
N PHE A 286 20.68 4.64 6.70
CA PHE A 286 20.57 5.24 5.37
C PHE A 286 21.94 5.41 4.70
N LYS A 287 22.93 5.86 5.47
CA LYS A 287 24.31 5.92 4.99
C LYS A 287 24.83 4.55 4.56
N LYS A 288 24.67 3.53 5.41
CA LYS A 288 25.08 2.15 5.12
C LYS A 288 24.40 1.59 3.88
N LEU A 289 23.08 1.79 3.73
CA LEU A 289 22.34 1.32 2.57
C LEU A 289 22.85 1.98 1.28
N ARG A 290 23.10 3.30 1.28
CA ARG A 290 23.64 4.01 0.11
C ARG A 290 25.06 3.57 -0.26
N GLU A 291 25.91 3.27 0.74
CA GLU A 291 27.26 2.76 0.52
C GLU A 291 27.26 1.33 -0.07
N ARG A 292 26.30 0.50 0.36
CA ARG A 292 26.23 -0.92 -0.03
C ARG A 292 25.40 -1.17 -1.30
N ILE A 293 24.48 -0.29 -1.63
CA ILE A 293 23.51 -0.46 -2.71
C ILE A 293 23.62 0.73 -3.68
N PRO A 294 24.48 0.64 -4.71
CA PRO A 294 24.61 1.71 -5.70
C PRO A 294 23.30 1.98 -6.44
N GLY A 295 22.94 3.26 -6.59
CA GLY A 295 21.72 3.69 -7.26
C GLY A 295 20.44 3.49 -6.43
N LEU A 296 20.58 3.28 -5.12
CA LEU A 296 19.44 3.14 -4.21
C LEU A 296 18.58 4.40 -4.20
N VAL A 297 17.29 4.20 -4.36
CA VAL A 297 16.23 5.17 -4.12
C VAL A 297 15.60 4.83 -2.77
N ILE A 298 15.58 5.80 -1.88
CA ILE A 298 14.88 5.67 -0.60
C ILE A 298 13.56 6.43 -0.70
N ARG A 299 12.49 5.74 -0.35
CA ARG A 299 11.18 6.34 -0.08
C ARG A 299 10.91 6.32 1.41
N THR A 300 10.32 7.39 1.91
CA THR A 300 9.85 7.44 3.29
C THR A 300 8.49 8.11 3.39
N SER A 301 7.81 7.85 4.50
CA SER A 301 6.63 8.60 4.91
C SER A 301 6.95 9.35 6.20
N LEU A 302 6.49 10.60 6.28
CA LEU A 302 6.63 11.49 7.43
C LEU A 302 5.26 11.92 7.93
N ILE A 303 5.19 12.24 9.21
CA ILE A 303 4.01 12.84 9.83
C ILE A 303 4.45 14.16 10.46
N ALA A 304 3.88 15.27 9.99
CA ALA A 304 4.09 16.59 10.54
C ALA A 304 3.05 16.92 11.62
N GLY A 305 3.43 17.64 12.66
CA GLY A 305 2.52 18.00 13.75
C GLY A 305 2.22 16.87 14.72
N LEU A 306 3.11 15.90 14.87
CA LEU A 306 2.98 14.86 15.89
C LEU A 306 2.91 15.47 17.30
N PRO A 307 2.17 14.85 18.26
CA PRO A 307 2.19 15.27 19.65
C PRO A 307 3.62 15.46 20.17
N GLY A 308 3.89 16.63 20.76
CA GLY A 308 5.21 17.01 21.27
C GLY A 308 6.18 17.61 20.25
N GLU A 309 5.79 17.72 18.98
CA GLU A 309 6.60 18.38 17.94
C GLU A 309 6.52 19.90 18.07
N GLY A 310 7.59 20.52 18.58
CA GLY A 310 7.78 21.96 18.55
C GLY A 310 8.55 22.41 17.31
N GLU A 311 8.94 23.69 17.29
CA GLU A 311 9.69 24.25 16.16
C GLU A 311 11.06 23.58 15.99
N ALA A 312 11.75 23.31 17.11
CA ALA A 312 13.10 22.70 17.07
C ALA A 312 13.07 21.27 16.49
N GLU A 313 12.06 20.47 16.82
CA GLU A 313 11.88 19.12 16.30
C GLU A 313 11.53 19.15 14.80
N PHE A 314 10.72 20.12 14.39
CA PHE A 314 10.39 20.33 12.99
C PHE A 314 11.60 20.81 12.18
N GLU A 315 12.38 21.77 12.69
CA GLU A 315 13.63 22.21 12.05
C GLU A 315 14.61 21.05 11.88
N GLU A 316 14.79 20.20 12.91
CA GLU A 316 15.64 19.01 12.83
C GLU A 316 15.20 18.05 11.71
N LEU A 317 13.87 17.87 11.53
CA LEU A 317 13.33 17.04 10.45
C LEU A 317 13.66 17.63 9.07
N CYS A 318 13.49 18.94 8.91
CA CYS A 318 13.83 19.63 7.66
C CYS A 318 15.34 19.59 7.35
N GLU A 319 16.19 19.75 8.35
CA GLU A 319 17.65 19.63 8.18
C GLU A 319 18.04 18.20 7.78
N PHE A 320 17.46 17.19 8.43
CA PHE A 320 17.71 15.81 8.07
C PHE A 320 17.34 15.50 6.61
N LEU A 321 16.23 16.02 6.11
CA LEU A 321 15.83 15.82 4.71
C LEU A 321 16.85 16.44 3.73
N LYS A 322 17.37 17.63 4.05
CA LYS A 322 18.41 18.28 3.25
C LYS A 322 19.72 17.48 3.24
N GLU A 323 20.10 16.91 4.38
CA GLU A 323 21.31 16.09 4.53
C GLU A 323 21.17 14.74 3.83
N ALA A 324 20.07 14.02 4.12
CA ALA A 324 19.84 12.67 3.65
C ALA A 324 19.44 12.61 2.18
N ARG A 325 18.92 13.73 1.61
CA ARG A 325 18.47 13.85 0.21
C ARG A 325 17.64 12.67 -0.23
N ILE A 326 16.57 12.40 0.53
CA ILE A 326 15.67 11.27 0.27
C ILE A 326 14.91 11.55 -1.03
N GLU A 327 14.94 10.61 -1.96
CA GLU A 327 14.44 10.79 -3.32
C GLU A 327 12.92 10.86 -3.39
N ARG A 328 12.23 10.09 -2.54
CA ARG A 328 10.77 10.01 -2.51
C ARG A 328 10.25 10.18 -1.09
N VAL A 329 9.45 11.21 -0.85
CA VAL A 329 8.88 11.50 0.48
C VAL A 329 7.39 11.77 0.36
N GLY A 330 6.58 11.05 1.12
CA GLY A 330 5.19 11.41 1.37
C GLY A 330 5.06 12.02 2.77
N VAL A 331 4.39 13.16 2.88
CA VAL A 331 4.17 13.84 4.17
C VAL A 331 2.68 13.94 4.44
N PHE A 332 2.29 13.66 5.67
CA PHE A 332 0.92 13.73 6.12
C PHE A 332 0.84 14.61 7.37
N PRO A 333 -0.14 15.51 7.49
CA PRO A 333 -0.44 16.13 8.77
C PRO A 333 -0.91 15.06 9.76
N PHE A 334 -0.58 15.21 11.02
CA PHE A 334 -1.02 14.26 12.05
C PHE A 334 -2.55 14.23 12.16
N SER A 335 -3.11 13.03 12.08
CA SER A 335 -4.54 12.77 12.30
C SER A 335 -4.71 11.98 13.60
N PRO A 336 -5.42 12.50 14.61
CA PRO A 336 -5.64 11.82 15.89
C PRO A 336 -6.66 10.69 15.73
N GLU A 337 -6.18 9.45 15.64
CA GLU A 337 -7.03 8.29 15.44
C GLU A 337 -7.63 7.76 16.73
N GLU A 338 -8.96 7.68 16.81
CA GLU A 338 -9.69 7.18 17.96
C GLU A 338 -9.15 5.81 18.45
N GLY A 339 -9.03 5.66 19.76
CA GLY A 339 -8.52 4.44 20.41
C GLY A 339 -6.99 4.34 20.45
N THR A 340 -6.26 5.23 19.79
CA THR A 340 -4.79 5.25 19.84
C THR A 340 -4.26 6.04 21.04
N PRO A 341 -3.04 5.73 21.53
CA PRO A 341 -2.41 6.52 22.57
C PRO A 341 -2.20 7.99 22.18
N ALA A 342 -1.78 8.26 20.93
CA ALA A 342 -1.49 9.62 20.47
C ALA A 342 -2.76 10.51 20.43
N ALA A 343 -3.94 9.95 20.20
CA ALA A 343 -5.19 10.70 20.24
C ALA A 343 -5.53 11.34 21.62
N LYS A 344 -4.86 10.83 22.68
CA LYS A 344 -5.06 11.31 24.06
C LYS A 344 -3.99 12.31 24.51
N MET A 345 -3.00 12.58 23.66
CA MET A 345 -1.91 13.52 23.92
C MET A 345 -2.36 14.95 23.57
N GLU A 346 -1.58 15.95 23.96
CA GLU A 346 -1.75 17.32 23.49
C GLU A 346 -1.30 17.38 22.03
N HIS A 347 -2.18 17.91 21.17
CA HIS A 347 -1.94 17.97 19.73
C HIS A 347 -1.38 19.33 19.31
N VAL A 348 -0.55 19.30 18.27
CA VAL A 348 -0.26 20.49 17.49
C VAL A 348 -1.54 20.93 16.78
N ASP A 349 -1.73 22.23 16.62
CA ASP A 349 -2.87 22.78 15.87
C ASP A 349 -2.91 22.23 14.45
N GLU A 350 -4.10 21.91 13.94
CA GLU A 350 -4.27 21.28 12.63
C GLU A 350 -3.75 22.16 11.48
N GLU A 351 -3.99 23.49 11.56
CA GLU A 351 -3.48 24.43 10.55
C GLU A 351 -1.94 24.45 10.57
N GLU A 352 -1.34 24.38 11.76
CA GLU A 352 0.11 24.32 11.91
C GLU A 352 0.69 22.98 11.40
N ALA A 353 0.05 21.85 11.69
CA ALA A 353 0.45 20.56 11.18
C ALA A 353 0.41 20.51 9.64
N GLN A 354 -0.66 21.08 9.04
CA GLN A 354 -0.76 21.20 7.58
C GLN A 354 0.32 22.13 7.02
N ARG A 355 0.54 23.31 7.63
CA ARG A 355 1.61 24.23 7.21
C ARG A 355 2.99 23.57 7.21
N ARG A 356 3.30 22.77 8.23
CA ARG A 356 4.56 22.01 8.30
C ARG A 356 4.65 20.96 7.22
N ALA A 357 3.57 20.22 6.97
CA ALA A 357 3.52 19.25 5.89
C ALA A 357 3.80 19.91 4.52
N ASP A 358 3.17 21.04 4.25
CA ASP A 358 3.34 21.79 2.99
C ASP A 358 4.80 22.28 2.82
N LEU A 359 5.42 22.79 3.89
CA LEU A 359 6.83 23.22 3.85
C LEU A 359 7.80 22.06 3.60
N ILE A 360 7.54 20.89 4.17
CA ILE A 360 8.34 19.70 3.88
C ILE A 360 8.17 19.28 2.42
N MET A 361 6.94 19.32 1.88
CA MET A 361 6.69 18.99 0.48
C MET A 361 7.36 19.98 -0.47
N GLU A 362 7.37 21.27 -0.16
CA GLU A 362 8.09 22.29 -0.94
C GLU A 362 9.61 22.02 -0.96
N LEU A 363 10.19 21.67 0.20
CA LEU A 363 11.59 21.26 0.29
C LEU A 363 11.86 20.00 -0.55
N GLN A 364 10.96 19.02 -0.46
CA GLN A 364 11.06 17.74 -1.15
C GLN A 364 10.99 17.89 -2.67
N ALA A 365 10.15 18.78 -3.19
CA ALA A 365 10.02 19.04 -4.62
C ALA A 365 11.40 19.36 -5.24
N THR A 366 12.19 20.20 -4.59
CA THR A 366 13.55 20.53 -5.07
C THR A 366 14.47 19.29 -5.11
N ILE A 367 14.42 18.43 -4.08
CA ILE A 367 15.26 17.23 -4.02
C ILE A 367 14.83 16.24 -5.11
N MET A 368 13.52 16.06 -5.29
CA MET A 368 12.95 15.20 -6.31
C MET A 368 13.31 15.64 -7.72
N ASP A 369 13.21 16.96 -8.01
CA ASP A 369 13.57 17.50 -9.33
C ASP A 369 15.05 17.27 -9.65
N GLU A 370 15.95 17.55 -8.72
CA GLU A 370 17.38 17.29 -8.91
C GLU A 370 17.66 15.79 -9.14
N PHE A 371 16.96 14.91 -8.43
CA PHE A 371 17.04 13.48 -8.62
C PHE A 371 16.57 13.08 -10.03
N CYS A 372 15.39 13.55 -10.46
CA CYS A 372 14.82 13.26 -11.77
C CYS A 372 15.68 13.80 -12.91
N GLN A 373 16.23 15.03 -12.79
CA GLN A 373 17.20 15.59 -13.74
C GLN A 373 18.43 14.69 -13.91
N GLY A 374 18.82 13.97 -12.86
CA GLY A 374 19.93 13.02 -12.91
C GLY A 374 19.72 11.85 -13.88
N PHE A 375 18.50 11.61 -14.38
CA PHE A 375 18.21 10.59 -15.39
C PHE A 375 18.38 11.10 -16.82
N CYS A 376 18.38 12.39 -17.06
CA CYS A 376 18.52 12.96 -18.41
C CYS A 376 19.79 12.44 -19.11
N GLY A 377 19.63 11.96 -20.35
CA GLY A 377 20.67 11.33 -21.14
C GLY A 377 20.98 9.87 -20.82
N LYS A 378 20.40 9.31 -19.76
CA LYS A 378 20.56 7.89 -19.39
C LYS A 378 19.50 7.01 -20.08
N THR A 379 19.83 5.75 -20.26
CA THR A 379 18.89 4.70 -20.64
C THR A 379 18.50 3.93 -19.37
N ILE A 380 17.20 3.80 -19.16
CA ILE A 380 16.64 3.06 -18.02
C ILE A 380 15.64 2.02 -18.50
N ARG A 381 15.46 0.97 -17.71
CA ARG A 381 14.37 0.00 -17.94
C ARG A 381 13.06 0.57 -17.40
N VAL A 382 12.00 0.34 -18.17
CA VAL A 382 10.64 0.80 -17.87
C VAL A 382 9.67 -0.37 -18.04
N LEU A 383 8.78 -0.57 -17.09
CA LEU A 383 7.59 -1.40 -17.24
C LEU A 383 6.51 -0.54 -17.89
N CYS A 384 6.12 -0.87 -19.12
CA CYS A 384 5.06 -0.17 -19.84
C CYS A 384 3.70 -0.49 -19.22
N GLU A 385 2.93 0.51 -18.86
CA GLU A 385 1.64 0.34 -18.18
C GLU A 385 0.45 0.76 -19.04
N GLY A 386 0.71 1.45 -20.14
CA GLY A 386 -0.35 1.84 -21.05
C GLY A 386 0.02 2.97 -22.00
N TYR A 387 -1.03 3.49 -22.63
CA TYR A 387 -0.95 4.63 -23.52
C TYR A 387 -1.87 5.75 -23.01
N ASP A 388 -1.34 6.95 -22.89
CA ASP A 388 -2.09 8.13 -22.52
C ASP A 388 -2.52 8.87 -23.79
N GLU A 389 -3.83 8.95 -24.01
CA GLU A 389 -4.39 9.59 -25.23
C GLU A 389 -4.20 11.12 -25.23
N GLU A 390 -4.17 11.75 -24.05
CA GLU A 390 -4.00 13.20 -23.94
C GLU A 390 -2.55 13.61 -24.20
N ALA A 391 -1.60 12.91 -23.61
CA ALA A 391 -0.18 13.10 -23.86
C ALA A 391 0.25 12.58 -25.26
N GLY A 392 -0.48 11.62 -25.84
CA GLY A 392 -0.14 10.94 -27.06
C GLY A 392 1.14 10.09 -26.95
N MET A 393 1.39 9.54 -25.78
CA MET A 393 2.61 8.81 -25.44
C MET A 393 2.29 7.53 -24.65
N LEU A 394 3.18 6.54 -24.75
CA LEU A 394 3.22 5.44 -23.81
C LEU A 394 3.65 5.95 -22.44
N TYR A 395 3.16 5.32 -21.38
CA TYR A 395 3.62 5.59 -20.02
C TYR A 395 3.95 4.30 -19.28
N GLY A 396 4.74 4.44 -18.23
CA GLY A 396 5.12 3.33 -17.38
C GLY A 396 5.97 3.77 -16.21
N ARG A 397 6.60 2.83 -15.54
CA ARG A 397 7.43 3.10 -14.34
C ARG A 397 8.83 2.54 -14.49
N SER A 398 9.77 3.26 -13.91
CA SER A 398 11.14 2.79 -13.72
C SER A 398 11.30 2.04 -12.40
N TYR A 399 12.52 1.55 -12.14
CA TYR A 399 12.85 0.98 -10.84
C TYR A 399 12.70 1.98 -9.69
N ALA A 400 12.78 3.27 -9.99
CA ALA A 400 12.74 4.37 -9.02
C ALA A 400 11.33 4.84 -8.64
N ASP A 401 10.31 4.19 -9.21
CA ASP A 401 8.92 4.64 -9.09
C ASP A 401 8.01 3.50 -8.66
N SER A 402 7.26 3.72 -7.59
CA SER A 402 6.21 2.82 -7.13
C SER A 402 4.86 3.18 -7.76
N PRO A 403 3.99 2.20 -8.09
CA PRO A 403 2.70 2.51 -8.70
C PRO A 403 1.85 3.40 -7.79
N ASP A 404 1.11 4.31 -8.41
CA ASP A 404 0.09 5.19 -7.84
C ASP A 404 0.60 6.25 -6.84
N ILE A 405 1.89 6.24 -6.47
CA ILE A 405 2.42 7.13 -5.43
C ILE A 405 3.68 7.91 -5.81
N ASP A 406 4.39 7.50 -6.85
CA ASP A 406 5.60 8.19 -7.34
C ASP A 406 5.41 8.70 -8.78
N GLY A 407 6.50 9.14 -9.41
CA GLY A 407 6.47 9.65 -10.78
C GLY A 407 6.25 8.58 -11.85
N GLN A 408 6.11 9.02 -13.08
CA GLN A 408 5.92 8.19 -14.26
C GLN A 408 6.99 8.51 -15.31
N VAL A 409 7.14 7.59 -16.26
CA VAL A 409 7.97 7.77 -17.45
C VAL A 409 7.06 7.78 -18.68
N PHE A 410 6.95 8.94 -19.34
CA PHE A 410 6.28 9.06 -20.63
C PHE A 410 7.29 8.89 -21.75
N PHE A 411 6.96 8.10 -22.76
CA PHE A 411 7.93 7.84 -23.83
C PHE A 411 7.25 7.54 -25.17
N LYS A 412 7.98 7.84 -26.25
CA LYS A 412 7.59 7.44 -27.60
C LYS A 412 8.16 6.06 -27.88
N GLY A 413 7.33 5.15 -28.38
CA GLY A 413 7.73 3.78 -28.64
C GLY A 413 6.61 2.93 -29.17
N SER A 414 6.80 1.61 -29.11
CA SER A 414 5.87 0.61 -29.63
C SER A 414 5.72 -0.63 -28.73
N CYS A 415 6.26 -0.58 -27.49
CA CYS A 415 6.11 -1.69 -26.56
C CYS A 415 4.63 -1.91 -26.20
N ARG A 416 4.32 -3.10 -25.72
CA ARG A 416 2.96 -3.45 -25.28
C ARG A 416 2.81 -3.22 -23.78
N ASP A 417 1.59 -3.01 -23.36
CA ASP A 417 1.25 -2.94 -21.95
C ASP A 417 1.70 -4.22 -21.22
N GLY A 418 2.34 -4.05 -20.08
CA GLY A 418 2.95 -5.12 -19.29
C GLY A 418 4.34 -5.58 -19.78
N ASP A 419 4.88 -5.03 -20.86
CA ASP A 419 6.23 -5.35 -21.33
C ASP A 419 7.30 -4.46 -20.70
N MET A 420 8.49 -5.05 -20.48
CA MET A 420 9.67 -4.31 -20.08
C MET A 420 10.40 -3.80 -21.32
N THR A 421 10.70 -2.51 -21.32
CA THR A 421 11.45 -1.88 -22.42
C THR A 421 12.60 -1.03 -21.90
N SER A 422 13.46 -0.57 -22.80
CA SER A 422 14.55 0.38 -22.50
C SER A 422 14.18 1.75 -23.06
N VAL A 423 14.19 2.76 -22.20
CA VAL A 423 13.85 4.14 -22.56
C VAL A 423 15.06 5.05 -22.33
N ARG A 424 15.43 5.80 -23.33
CA ARG A 424 16.40 6.89 -23.20
C ARG A 424 15.69 8.14 -22.71
N ILE A 425 16.03 8.61 -21.54
CA ILE A 425 15.44 9.81 -20.95
C ILE A 425 16.03 11.06 -21.62
N LEU A 426 15.17 11.93 -22.08
CA LEU A 426 15.51 13.18 -22.76
C LEU A 426 15.31 14.39 -21.85
N GLU A 427 14.25 14.36 -21.03
CA GLU A 427 13.81 15.47 -20.20
C GLU A 427 13.21 14.95 -18.90
N ALA A 428 13.25 15.77 -17.86
CA ALA A 428 12.56 15.54 -16.60
C ALA A 428 11.88 16.85 -16.16
N ASP A 429 10.63 16.77 -15.74
CA ASP A 429 9.84 17.91 -15.29
C ASP A 429 8.85 17.47 -14.21
N ASP A 430 8.80 18.19 -13.09
CA ASP A 430 7.91 17.94 -11.96
C ASP A 430 7.83 16.46 -11.52
N GLY A 431 8.98 15.79 -11.42
CA GLY A 431 9.08 14.39 -11.03
C GLY A 431 8.71 13.37 -12.11
N ILE A 432 8.33 13.82 -13.31
CA ILE A 432 8.00 13.00 -14.47
C ILE A 432 9.21 12.94 -15.41
N LEU A 433 9.44 11.78 -15.98
CA LEU A 433 10.50 11.56 -16.96
C LEU A 433 9.91 11.43 -18.37
N TYR A 434 10.56 12.04 -19.35
CA TYR A 434 10.17 11.96 -20.76
C TYR A 434 11.28 11.35 -21.60
N GLY A 435 10.95 10.45 -22.54
CA GLY A 435 11.96 9.75 -23.31
C GLY A 435 11.49 9.11 -24.60
N GLU A 436 12.34 8.25 -25.11
CA GLU A 436 12.09 7.45 -26.31
C GLU A 436 12.59 6.02 -26.12
N GLU A 437 11.84 5.05 -26.61
CA GLU A 437 12.22 3.62 -26.65
C GLU A 437 13.43 3.43 -27.59
N ILE A 438 14.38 2.57 -27.19
CA ILE A 438 15.59 2.27 -27.97
C ILE A 438 15.71 0.79 -28.33
#